data_0ff6844fb6d88c8a39b5c8c6771d5dc7
#
_entry.id   0ff6844fb6d88c8a39b5c8c6771d5dc7
#
_cell.length_a   1.000
_cell.length_b   1.000
_cell.length_c   1.000
_cell.angle_alpha   90.00
_cell.angle_beta   90.00
_cell.angle_gamma   90.00
#
_symmetry.space_group_name_H-M   'P 1'
#
loop_
_entity.id
_entity.type
_entity.pdbx_description
1 polymer ?
#
loop_
_entity_poly.entity_id
_entity_poly.type
_entity_poly.pdbx_seq_one_letter_code
_entity_poly.pdbx_strand_id
1 'polypeptide(L)'
;KTVRRQRQMCIRDSFIRDISTNKLVTKEIMDTSGSITFSLDDKYIFYSKLDENHRARKIYRHKIGDHLSEDYLVFEEKSEAFTVGISLTSDEKYYLITTSDHNTSEQYYFGVDEITPKPKLIIKRQRGILYSINSWANNFYNHTNNDAEDFKIDISSSLENQSWKPFVPSKNEVLIGGCVFLKNWIIRSETSDALDKL
;
A
#
# COMPACT_ATOMS: atom_id res chain seq x y z
N LYS A 1 -32.92 -29.32 18.89
CA LYS A 1 -32.66 -27.86 18.97
C LYS A 1 -31.61 -27.53 17.90
N THR A 2 -32.06 -26.96 16.79
CA THR A 2 -31.17 -26.51 15.70
C THR A 2 -30.55 -25.21 16.16
N VAL A 3 -29.23 -25.23 16.48
CA VAL A 3 -28.47 -24.00 16.72
C VAL A 3 -28.30 -23.32 15.37
N ARG A 4 -29.04 -22.25 15.12
CA ARG A 4 -28.76 -21.33 14.01
C ARG A 4 -27.41 -20.72 14.29
N ARG A 5 -26.38 -21.16 13.58
CA ARG A 5 -25.13 -20.41 13.47
C ARG A 5 -25.49 -19.06 12.86
N GLN A 6 -25.32 -17.99 13.64
CA GLN A 6 -25.36 -16.64 13.13
C GLN A 6 -24.33 -16.58 12.00
N ARG A 7 -24.75 -16.33 10.77
CA ARG A 7 -23.80 -16.07 9.66
C ARG A 7 -23.09 -14.77 10.02
N GLN A 8 -21.85 -14.88 10.41
CA GLN A 8 -20.97 -13.74 10.59
C GLN A 8 -20.79 -13.11 9.21
N MET A 9 -21.33 -11.93 8.99
CA MET A 9 -21.42 -11.29 7.67
C MET A 9 -20.08 -10.72 7.20
N CYS A 10 -19.08 -10.66 8.09
CA CYS A 10 -17.73 -10.22 7.78
C CYS A 10 -16.73 -11.18 8.45
N ILE A 11 -16.17 -12.10 7.69
CA ILE A 11 -15.00 -12.86 8.10
C ILE A 11 -13.79 -11.96 7.84
N ARG A 12 -13.06 -11.64 8.90
CA ARG A 12 -11.85 -10.77 8.85
C ARG A 12 -10.60 -11.56 9.15
N ASP A 13 -10.66 -12.85 8.95
CA ASP A 13 -9.59 -13.77 9.25
C ASP A 13 -8.99 -14.28 7.94
N SER A 14 -7.68 -14.41 7.91
CA SER A 14 -6.95 -14.88 6.73
C SER A 14 -6.34 -16.25 6.97
N PHE A 15 -6.30 -17.05 5.92
CA PHE A 15 -5.72 -18.39 5.92
C PHE A 15 -4.73 -18.53 4.78
N ILE A 16 -3.61 -19.19 5.02
CA ILE A 16 -2.65 -19.57 3.97
C ILE A 16 -2.80 -21.06 3.69
N ARG A 17 -3.03 -21.37 2.41
CA ARG A 17 -3.20 -22.75 1.95
C ARG A 17 -2.18 -23.06 0.86
N ASP A 18 -1.48 -24.17 1.03
CA ASP A 18 -0.64 -24.74 -0.03
C ASP A 18 -1.56 -25.37 -1.09
N ILE A 19 -1.47 -24.88 -2.32
CA ILE A 19 -2.33 -25.31 -3.42
C ILE A 19 -2.01 -26.75 -3.85
N SER A 20 -0.74 -27.16 -3.77
CA SER A 20 -0.29 -28.48 -4.22
C SER A 20 -0.78 -29.61 -3.30
N THR A 21 -0.76 -29.35 -2.00
CA THR A 21 -1.16 -30.32 -0.96
C THR A 21 -2.59 -30.11 -0.46
N ASN A 22 -3.21 -28.97 -0.79
CA ASN A 22 -4.49 -28.52 -0.28
C ASN A 22 -4.56 -28.41 1.26
N LYS A 23 -3.42 -28.25 1.93
CA LYS A 23 -3.34 -28.13 3.39
C LYS A 23 -3.18 -26.67 3.81
N LEU A 24 -3.71 -26.35 4.98
CA LEU A 24 -3.43 -25.07 5.64
C LEU A 24 -1.98 -25.07 6.13
N VAL A 25 -1.24 -24.02 5.79
CA VAL A 25 0.16 -23.82 6.15
C VAL A 25 0.29 -23.08 7.48
N THR A 26 -0.63 -22.16 7.74
CA THR A 26 -0.68 -21.40 8.98
C THR A 26 -1.99 -21.60 9.72
N LYS A 27 -1.99 -21.30 11.02
CA LYS A 27 -3.24 -21.06 11.74
C LYS A 27 -3.95 -19.82 11.21
N GLU A 28 -5.21 -19.67 11.55
CA GLU A 28 -6.02 -18.50 11.26
C GLU A 28 -5.34 -17.22 11.75
N ILE A 29 -5.15 -16.27 10.84
CA ILE A 29 -4.64 -14.92 11.16
C ILE A 29 -5.86 -14.04 11.38
N MET A 30 -6.16 -13.75 12.63
CA MET A 30 -7.37 -13.02 13.03
C MET A 30 -7.23 -11.51 12.81
N ASP A 31 -8.36 -10.84 12.61
CA ASP A 31 -8.49 -9.38 12.52
C ASP A 31 -7.63 -8.76 11.41
N THR A 32 -7.62 -9.36 10.23
CA THR A 32 -6.91 -8.82 9.07
C THR A 32 -7.82 -7.95 8.21
N SER A 33 -7.24 -7.01 7.44
CA SER A 33 -7.99 -6.22 6.45
C SER A 33 -8.33 -7.01 5.18
N GLY A 34 -7.77 -8.21 5.02
CA GLY A 34 -7.88 -9.03 3.81
C GLY A 34 -6.85 -8.69 2.72
N SER A 35 -6.07 -7.62 2.86
CA SER A 35 -4.97 -7.31 1.96
C SER A 35 -3.68 -7.99 2.41
N ILE A 36 -3.03 -8.70 1.50
CA ILE A 36 -1.77 -9.41 1.74
C ILE A 36 -0.80 -9.05 0.60
N THR A 37 0.47 -8.80 0.96
CA THR A 37 1.56 -8.61 0.01
C THR A 37 2.63 -9.67 0.31
N PHE A 38 3.04 -10.44 -0.70
CA PHE A 38 4.10 -11.46 -0.55
C PHE A 38 5.48 -10.83 -0.63
N SER A 39 6.47 -11.45 0.04
CA SER A 39 7.87 -11.20 -0.28
C SER A 39 8.24 -11.82 -1.63
N LEU A 40 9.26 -11.26 -2.30
CA LEU A 40 9.67 -11.74 -3.63
C LEU A 40 10.23 -13.17 -3.61
N ASP A 41 10.65 -13.66 -2.46
CA ASP A 41 11.14 -15.04 -2.27
C ASP A 41 10.05 -16.00 -1.75
N ASP A 42 8.79 -15.55 -1.70
CA ASP A 42 7.61 -16.29 -1.23
C ASP A 42 7.71 -16.85 0.20
N LYS A 43 8.68 -16.38 1.01
CA LYS A 43 8.85 -16.86 2.38
C LYS A 43 8.05 -16.09 3.41
N TYR A 44 7.68 -14.87 3.10
CA TYR A 44 6.98 -13.97 4.01
C TYR A 44 5.73 -13.40 3.36
N ILE A 45 4.79 -13.07 4.20
CA ILE A 45 3.66 -12.19 3.86
C ILE A 45 3.69 -10.95 4.75
N PHE A 46 3.26 -9.85 4.18
CA PHE A 46 2.91 -8.64 4.92
C PHE A 46 1.40 -8.51 4.94
N TYR A 47 0.85 -8.22 6.09
CA TYR A 47 -0.60 -8.05 6.25
C TYR A 47 -0.93 -6.90 7.18
N SER A 48 -2.11 -6.28 6.97
CA SER A 48 -2.62 -5.25 7.86
C SER A 48 -3.51 -5.86 8.92
N LYS A 49 -3.25 -5.53 10.18
CA LYS A 49 -4.06 -5.93 11.33
C LYS A 49 -5.00 -4.80 11.74
N LEU A 50 -6.25 -5.18 12.01
CA LEU A 50 -7.31 -4.29 12.47
C LEU A 50 -7.20 -4.04 13.96
N ASP A 51 -7.61 -2.86 14.39
CA ASP A 51 -7.84 -2.52 15.79
C ASP A 51 -9.27 -2.89 16.24
N GLU A 52 -9.62 -2.55 17.48
CA GLU A 52 -10.94 -2.76 18.08
C GLU A 52 -12.08 -2.03 17.34
N ASN A 53 -11.75 -0.96 16.61
CA ASN A 53 -12.68 -0.20 15.77
C ASN A 53 -12.73 -0.73 14.33
N HIS A 54 -12.12 -1.89 14.07
CA HIS A 54 -12.01 -2.51 12.75
C HIS A 54 -11.28 -1.67 11.71
N ARG A 55 -10.30 -0.88 12.13
CA ARG A 55 -9.45 -0.07 11.27
C ARG A 55 -8.07 -0.70 11.15
N ALA A 56 -7.54 -0.77 9.93
CA ALA A 56 -6.17 -1.24 9.69
C ALA A 56 -5.18 -0.23 10.29
N ARG A 57 -4.45 -0.64 11.33
CA ARG A 57 -3.56 0.23 12.10
C ARG A 57 -2.12 -0.25 12.15
N LYS A 58 -1.89 -1.52 11.90
CA LYS A 58 -0.59 -2.15 12.02
C LYS A 58 -0.28 -2.97 10.79
N ILE A 59 0.98 -2.95 10.37
CA ILE A 59 1.53 -3.86 9.37
C ILE A 59 2.43 -4.85 10.07
N TYR A 60 2.14 -6.13 9.88
CA TYR A 60 2.96 -7.24 10.34
C TYR A 60 3.61 -7.97 9.17
N ARG A 61 4.77 -8.55 9.43
CA ARG A 61 5.41 -9.54 8.57
C ARG A 61 5.33 -10.90 9.24
N HIS A 62 4.74 -11.86 8.57
CA HIS A 62 4.64 -13.26 8.98
C HIS A 62 5.53 -14.12 8.10
N LYS A 63 6.34 -15.00 8.70
CA LYS A 63 7.06 -16.01 7.93
C LYS A 63 6.15 -17.22 7.74
N ILE A 64 5.98 -17.63 6.50
CA ILE A 64 5.07 -18.71 6.12
C ILE A 64 5.54 -20.02 6.78
N GLY A 65 4.65 -20.63 7.57
CA GLY A 65 4.93 -21.86 8.31
C GLY A 65 5.39 -21.70 9.75
N ASP A 66 5.76 -20.49 10.17
CA ASP A 66 6.14 -20.20 11.56
C ASP A 66 4.89 -19.94 12.44
N HIS A 67 5.09 -19.73 13.73
CA HIS A 67 4.02 -19.42 14.66
C HIS A 67 3.69 -17.92 14.63
N LEU A 68 2.41 -17.56 14.70
CA LEU A 68 1.95 -16.14 14.64
C LEU A 68 2.50 -15.26 15.78
N SER A 69 2.91 -15.84 16.91
CA SER A 69 3.55 -15.10 17.99
C SER A 69 4.94 -14.56 17.63
N GLU A 70 5.50 -15.01 16.53
CA GLU A 70 6.82 -14.60 16.02
C GLU A 70 6.70 -13.51 14.94
N ASP A 71 5.48 -13.06 14.69
CA ASP A 71 5.23 -12.04 13.70
C ASP A 71 5.90 -10.71 14.05
N TYR A 72 6.63 -10.17 13.09
CA TYR A 72 7.36 -8.93 13.27
C TYR A 72 6.48 -7.72 12.95
N LEU A 73 6.31 -6.82 13.93
CA LEU A 73 5.63 -5.54 13.73
C LEU A 73 6.52 -4.62 12.89
N VAL A 74 6.11 -4.36 11.64
CA VAL A 74 6.83 -3.51 10.70
C VAL A 74 6.48 -2.04 10.91
N PHE A 75 5.20 -1.75 11.13
CA PHE A 75 4.70 -0.38 11.24
C PHE A 75 3.43 -0.29 12.08
N GLU A 76 3.28 0.83 12.78
CA GLU A 76 2.05 1.17 13.51
C GLU A 76 1.67 2.62 13.27
N GLU A 77 0.47 2.84 12.72
CA GLU A 77 -0.13 4.17 12.63
C GLU A 77 -0.80 4.53 13.97
N LYS A 78 -0.35 5.62 14.56
CA LYS A 78 -0.82 6.04 15.90
C LYS A 78 -2.04 6.95 15.87
N SER A 79 -2.28 7.61 14.74
CA SER A 79 -3.45 8.47 14.59
C SER A 79 -4.71 7.64 14.32
N GLU A 80 -5.76 7.78 15.10
CA GLU A 80 -7.03 7.06 14.90
C GLU A 80 -7.77 7.48 13.63
N ALA A 81 -7.44 8.63 13.06
CA ALA A 81 -8.04 9.11 11.83
C ALA A 81 -7.54 8.37 10.57
N PHE A 82 -6.37 7.73 10.65
CA PHE A 82 -5.69 7.14 9.50
C PHE A 82 -5.77 5.62 9.49
N THR A 83 -5.82 5.04 8.32
CA THR A 83 -5.66 3.60 8.09
C THR A 83 -4.34 3.34 7.38
N VAL A 84 -3.84 2.11 7.48
CA VAL A 84 -2.56 1.72 6.90
C VAL A 84 -2.71 0.54 5.95
N GLY A 85 -1.96 0.59 4.84
CA GLY A 85 -1.81 -0.50 3.89
C GLY A 85 -0.37 -0.65 3.44
N ILE A 86 -0.05 -1.78 2.81
CA ILE A 86 1.27 -2.05 2.24
C ILE A 86 1.12 -2.53 0.79
N SER A 87 2.03 -2.10 -0.06
CA SER A 87 2.10 -2.50 -1.46
C SER A 87 3.56 -2.62 -1.91
N LEU A 88 3.77 -3.26 -3.05
CA LEU A 88 5.06 -3.34 -3.72
C LEU A 88 5.11 -2.30 -4.84
N THR A 89 6.27 -1.70 -5.10
CA THR A 89 6.48 -0.82 -6.26
C THR A 89 6.45 -1.62 -7.56
N SER A 90 6.15 -0.95 -8.67
CA SER A 90 6.01 -1.60 -9.99
C SER A 90 7.29 -2.22 -10.52
N ASP A 91 8.46 -1.79 -10.06
CA ASP A 91 9.76 -2.37 -10.36
C ASP A 91 10.24 -3.38 -9.30
N GLU A 92 9.39 -3.69 -8.31
CA GLU A 92 9.63 -4.68 -7.26
C GLU A 92 10.87 -4.42 -6.41
N LYS A 93 11.27 -3.14 -6.26
CA LYS A 93 12.46 -2.78 -5.47
C LYS A 93 12.15 -2.35 -4.04
N TYR A 94 10.95 -1.84 -3.81
CA TYR A 94 10.55 -1.28 -2.53
C TYR A 94 9.15 -1.71 -2.13
N TYR A 95 8.97 -1.90 -0.82
CA TYR A 95 7.65 -1.88 -0.22
C TYR A 95 7.29 -0.46 0.18
N LEU A 96 6.05 -0.10 -0.07
CA LEU A 96 5.45 1.18 0.31
C LEU A 96 4.37 0.94 1.36
N ILE A 97 4.53 1.57 2.52
CA ILE A 97 3.47 1.65 3.52
C ILE A 97 2.76 2.98 3.33
N THR A 98 1.48 2.93 3.03
CA THR A 98 0.64 4.12 2.89
C THR A 98 -0.26 4.26 4.10
N THR A 99 -0.21 5.41 4.75
CA THR A 99 -1.19 5.81 5.76
C THR A 99 -2.06 6.92 5.19
N SER A 100 -3.37 6.80 5.33
CA SER A 100 -4.29 7.80 4.77
C SER A 100 -5.61 7.86 5.50
N ASP A 101 -6.22 9.04 5.43
CA ASP A 101 -7.66 9.25 5.57
C ASP A 101 -8.27 9.56 4.18
N HIS A 102 -9.43 10.22 4.11
CA HIS A 102 -10.09 10.51 2.84
C HIS A 102 -9.47 11.66 2.05
N ASN A 103 -8.65 12.52 2.65
CA ASN A 103 -8.08 13.72 1.99
C ASN A 103 -6.60 13.98 2.29
N THR A 104 -5.94 13.10 3.04
CA THR A 104 -4.55 13.27 3.44
C THR A 104 -3.84 11.94 3.40
N SER A 105 -2.64 11.89 2.85
CA SER A 105 -1.82 10.68 2.84
C SER A 105 -0.39 10.93 3.30
N GLU A 106 0.27 9.84 3.71
CA GLU A 106 1.68 9.79 4.05
C GLU A 106 2.23 8.42 3.67
N GLN A 107 3.43 8.37 3.12
CA GLN A 107 4.04 7.10 2.72
C GLN A 107 5.42 6.93 3.33
N TYR A 108 5.71 5.67 3.63
CA TYR A 108 7.00 5.17 4.08
C TYR A 108 7.47 4.09 3.11
N TYR A 109 8.78 3.86 3.03
CA TYR A 109 9.36 2.83 2.19
C TYR A 109 10.47 2.07 2.90
N PHE A 110 10.73 0.86 2.41
CA PHE A 110 11.90 0.04 2.74
C PHE A 110 12.23 -0.88 1.56
N GLY A 111 13.48 -1.33 1.49
CA GLY A 111 13.94 -2.21 0.42
C GLY A 111 13.37 -3.62 0.54
N VAL A 112 13.18 -4.31 -0.59
CA VAL A 112 12.63 -5.67 -0.61
C VAL A 112 13.54 -6.69 0.07
N ASP A 113 14.84 -6.42 0.17
CA ASP A 113 15.85 -7.30 0.80
C ASP A 113 16.00 -7.07 2.31
N GLU A 114 15.27 -6.10 2.89
CA GLU A 114 15.37 -5.81 4.32
C GLU A 114 14.66 -6.88 5.16
N ILE A 115 15.44 -7.71 5.87
CA ILE A 115 14.92 -8.78 6.74
C ILE A 115 14.19 -8.22 7.96
N THR A 116 14.70 -7.15 8.55
CA THR A 116 14.06 -6.40 9.64
C THR A 116 13.80 -4.97 9.19
N PRO A 117 12.73 -4.75 8.43
CA PRO A 117 12.51 -3.47 7.80
C PRO A 117 12.30 -2.34 8.82
N LYS A 118 12.94 -1.22 8.55
CA LYS A 118 12.76 0.05 9.26
C LYS A 118 12.20 1.07 8.28
N PRO A 119 10.88 1.19 8.16
CA PRO A 119 10.27 2.07 7.17
C PRO A 119 10.75 3.52 7.32
N LYS A 120 11.24 4.09 6.22
CA LYS A 120 11.69 5.49 6.15
C LYS A 120 10.55 6.35 5.60
N LEU A 121 10.27 7.47 6.25
CA LEU A 121 9.29 8.44 5.78
C LEU A 121 9.74 9.04 4.43
N ILE A 122 8.80 9.13 3.47
CA ILE A 122 9.07 9.79 2.18
C ILE A 122 8.78 11.28 2.29
N ILE A 123 7.50 11.66 2.44
CA ILE A 123 7.07 13.05 2.58
C ILE A 123 6.12 13.11 3.77
N LYS A 124 6.36 14.05 4.70
CA LYS A 124 5.50 14.24 5.86
C LYS A 124 4.10 14.70 5.42
N ARG A 125 3.07 14.10 6.00
CA ARG A 125 1.66 14.44 5.70
C ARG A 125 1.36 15.91 5.96
N GLN A 126 0.56 16.49 5.08
CA GLN A 126 -0.02 17.83 5.21
C GLN A 126 -1.52 17.69 4.97
N ARG A 127 -2.32 18.34 5.81
CA ARG A 127 -3.77 18.25 5.72
C ARG A 127 -4.26 18.71 4.33
N GLY A 128 -5.08 17.90 3.69
CA GLY A 128 -5.63 18.16 2.37
C GLY A 128 -4.68 17.78 1.21
N ILE A 129 -3.48 17.26 1.52
CA ILE A 129 -2.54 16.80 0.50
C ILE A 129 -2.58 15.27 0.43
N LEU A 130 -2.95 14.80 -0.75
CA LEU A 130 -2.86 13.40 -1.16
C LEU A 130 -1.63 13.22 -2.03
N TYR A 131 -0.89 12.14 -1.81
CA TYR A 131 0.17 11.73 -2.70
C TYR A 131 0.34 10.20 -2.72
N SER A 132 0.82 9.70 -3.82
CA SER A 132 1.13 8.28 -4.03
C SER A 132 2.40 8.16 -4.87
N ILE A 133 3.38 7.48 -4.31
CA ILE A 133 4.69 7.23 -4.94
C ILE A 133 4.67 5.85 -5.60
N ASN A 134 5.32 5.75 -6.76
CA ASN A 134 5.71 4.47 -7.34
C ASN A 134 7.14 4.55 -7.86
N SER A 135 7.83 3.41 -7.97
CA SER A 135 9.16 3.30 -8.55
C SER A 135 9.10 2.52 -9.86
N TRP A 136 9.73 3.08 -10.89
CA TRP A 136 9.83 2.47 -12.21
C TRP A 136 11.02 3.04 -12.99
N ALA A 137 11.75 2.20 -13.72
CA ALA A 137 12.89 2.60 -14.55
C ALA A 137 13.91 3.47 -13.81
N ASN A 138 14.24 3.12 -12.56
CA ASN A 138 15.17 3.83 -11.67
C ASN A 138 14.76 5.27 -11.31
N ASN A 139 13.49 5.60 -11.42
CA ASN A 139 12.92 6.87 -10.98
C ASN A 139 11.71 6.63 -10.09
N PHE A 140 11.38 7.65 -9.30
CA PHE A 140 10.19 7.70 -8.46
C PHE A 140 9.20 8.69 -9.05
N TYR A 141 7.94 8.28 -9.10
CA TYR A 141 6.84 9.06 -9.64
C TYR A 141 5.87 9.38 -8.52
N ASN A 142 5.61 10.65 -8.31
CA ASN A 142 4.73 11.15 -7.26
C ASN A 142 3.47 11.73 -7.88
N HIS A 143 2.36 11.00 -7.79
CA HIS A 143 1.03 11.50 -8.14
C HIS A 143 0.47 12.23 -6.93
N THR A 144 0.21 13.54 -7.06
CA THR A 144 -0.15 14.40 -5.93
C THR A 144 -1.03 15.57 -6.33
N ASN A 145 -1.82 16.06 -5.38
CA ASN A 145 -2.55 17.33 -5.50
C ASN A 145 -1.82 18.52 -4.84
N ASN A 146 -0.56 18.34 -4.44
CA ASN A 146 0.23 19.46 -3.89
C ASN A 146 0.49 20.51 -4.96
N ASP A 147 0.02 21.75 -4.74
CA ASP A 147 0.01 22.84 -5.74
C ASP A 147 -0.65 22.44 -7.08
N ALA A 148 -1.67 21.58 -7.04
CA ALA A 148 -2.38 21.09 -8.23
C ALA A 148 -3.79 20.61 -7.85
N GLU A 149 -4.83 21.39 -8.14
CA GLU A 149 -6.22 21.07 -7.79
C GLU A 149 -6.64 19.70 -8.33
N ASP A 150 -6.37 19.45 -9.61
CA ASP A 150 -6.72 18.22 -10.32
C ASP A 150 -5.54 17.24 -10.48
N PHE A 151 -4.64 17.24 -9.49
CA PHE A 151 -3.43 16.42 -9.45
C PHE A 151 -2.40 16.76 -10.53
N LYS A 152 -1.21 16.25 -10.32
CA LYS A 152 -0.05 16.24 -11.22
C LYS A 152 0.81 15.01 -10.92
N ILE A 153 1.81 14.75 -11.77
CA ILE A 153 2.81 13.74 -11.51
C ILE A 153 4.18 14.39 -11.56
N ASP A 154 4.91 14.31 -10.46
CA ASP A 154 6.30 14.74 -10.36
C ASP A 154 7.23 13.52 -10.42
N ILE A 155 8.47 13.72 -10.87
CA ILE A 155 9.51 12.69 -10.95
C ILE A 155 10.73 13.08 -10.12
N SER A 156 11.35 12.10 -9.45
CA SER A 156 12.64 12.23 -8.77
C SER A 156 13.48 10.98 -8.97
N SER A 157 14.81 11.13 -9.02
CA SER A 157 15.74 10.00 -9.09
C SER A 157 16.08 9.41 -7.72
N SER A 158 15.65 10.05 -6.62
CA SER A 158 15.97 9.61 -5.26
C SER A 158 14.85 9.95 -4.28
N LEU A 159 14.59 9.07 -3.31
CA LEU A 159 13.71 9.35 -2.16
C LEU A 159 14.47 9.97 -0.99
N GLU A 160 15.78 9.80 -0.90
CA GLU A 160 16.60 10.37 0.19
C GLU A 160 16.97 11.83 -0.11
N ASN A 161 17.43 12.11 -1.33
CA ASN A 161 17.76 13.45 -1.81
C ASN A 161 16.67 13.91 -2.78
N GLN A 162 15.47 14.13 -2.26
CA GLN A 162 14.30 14.43 -3.08
C GLN A 162 14.46 15.72 -3.87
N SER A 163 14.32 15.61 -5.18
CA SER A 163 14.30 16.74 -6.11
C SER A 163 13.20 16.50 -7.12
N TRP A 164 11.97 16.78 -6.69
CA TRP A 164 10.77 16.58 -7.50
C TRP A 164 10.73 17.59 -8.66
N LYS A 165 10.55 17.09 -9.88
CA LYS A 165 10.41 17.88 -11.10
C LYS A 165 9.11 17.48 -11.79
N PRO A 166 8.43 18.42 -12.46
CA PRO A 166 7.23 18.09 -13.22
C PRO A 166 7.50 17.01 -14.28
N PHE A 167 6.72 15.93 -14.24
CA PHE A 167 6.68 14.91 -15.30
C PHE A 167 5.38 15.04 -16.10
N VAL A 168 4.24 15.13 -15.42
CA VAL A 168 2.95 15.50 -16.00
C VAL A 168 2.42 16.69 -15.19
N PRO A 169 2.48 17.90 -15.73
CA PRO A 169 1.96 19.09 -15.05
C PRO A 169 0.43 19.01 -14.91
N SER A 170 -0.10 19.66 -13.90
CA SER A 170 -1.56 19.88 -13.79
C SER A 170 -2.11 20.61 -15.00
N LYS A 171 -3.34 20.33 -15.34
CA LYS A 171 -4.08 21.01 -16.42
C LYS A 171 -5.43 21.48 -15.88
N ASN A 172 -5.87 22.67 -16.29
CA ASN A 172 -7.20 23.14 -15.92
C ASN A 172 -8.28 22.19 -16.47
N GLU A 173 -9.26 21.87 -15.63
CA GLU A 173 -10.43 21.05 -16.00
C GLU A 173 -10.06 19.61 -16.45
N VAL A 174 -8.85 19.15 -16.11
CA VAL A 174 -8.40 17.78 -16.39
C VAL A 174 -7.89 17.13 -15.11
N LEU A 175 -8.66 16.21 -14.61
CA LEU A 175 -8.22 15.35 -13.50
C LEU A 175 -7.12 14.39 -13.99
N ILE A 176 -5.91 14.56 -13.50
CA ILE A 176 -4.81 13.64 -13.76
C ILE A 176 -4.98 12.41 -12.85
N GLY A 177 -5.31 11.29 -13.44
CA GLY A 177 -5.43 10.01 -12.74
C GLY A 177 -4.09 9.34 -12.48
N GLY A 178 -4.15 8.14 -11.92
CA GLY A 178 -2.96 7.34 -11.63
C GLY A 178 -2.25 6.83 -12.88
N CYS A 179 -1.04 6.32 -12.66
CA CYS A 179 -0.25 5.64 -13.69
C CYS A 179 -0.21 4.14 -13.46
N VAL A 180 -0.30 3.37 -14.56
CA VAL A 180 0.06 1.97 -14.61
C VAL A 180 1.42 1.85 -15.30
N PHE A 181 2.38 1.26 -14.60
CA PHE A 181 3.75 1.08 -15.09
C PHE A 181 3.92 -0.33 -15.63
N LEU A 182 4.17 -0.44 -16.92
CA LEU A 182 4.46 -1.69 -17.61
C LEU A 182 5.94 -1.73 -17.98
N LYS A 183 6.44 -2.89 -18.45
CA LYS A 183 7.87 -3.06 -18.76
C LYS A 183 8.48 -1.91 -19.58
N ASN A 184 7.78 -1.44 -20.61
CA ASN A 184 8.29 -0.42 -21.54
C ASN A 184 7.33 0.77 -21.72
N TRP A 185 6.26 0.86 -20.94
CA TRP A 185 5.19 1.84 -21.14
C TRP A 185 4.66 2.35 -19.81
N ILE A 186 4.29 3.61 -19.78
CA ILE A 186 3.45 4.20 -18.74
C ILE A 186 2.10 4.49 -19.37
N ILE A 187 1.05 3.96 -18.77
CA ILE A 187 -0.32 4.29 -19.13
C ILE A 187 -0.84 5.23 -18.05
N ARG A 188 -1.34 6.38 -18.43
CA ARG A 188 -1.92 7.37 -17.54
C ARG A 188 -3.39 7.55 -17.87
N SER A 189 -4.24 7.59 -16.87
CA SER A 189 -5.64 8.00 -17.03
C SER A 189 -5.81 9.50 -16.83
N GLU A 190 -6.71 10.10 -17.59
CA GLU A 190 -7.20 11.48 -17.43
C GLU A 190 -8.72 11.46 -17.47
N THR A 191 -9.36 12.37 -16.74
CA THR A 191 -10.79 12.64 -16.87
C THR A 191 -10.99 14.11 -17.26
N SER A 192 -11.63 14.36 -18.37
CA SER A 192 -12.03 15.71 -18.82
C SER A 192 -13.40 15.64 -19.48
N ASP A 193 -14.22 16.69 -19.33
CA ASP A 193 -15.59 16.73 -19.84
C ASP A 193 -16.43 15.52 -19.37
N ALA A 194 -16.19 15.04 -18.13
CA ALA A 194 -16.77 13.84 -17.54
C ALA A 194 -16.50 12.54 -18.33
N LEU A 195 -15.46 12.51 -19.17
CA LEU A 195 -15.03 11.34 -19.92
C LEU A 195 -13.63 10.90 -19.52
N ASP A 196 -13.46 9.61 -19.28
CA ASP A 196 -12.16 9.00 -19.00
C ASP A 196 -11.39 8.79 -20.33
N LYS A 197 -10.10 9.10 -20.29
CA LYS A 197 -9.14 8.96 -21.39
C LYS A 197 -7.88 8.24 -20.90
N LEU A 198 -7.20 7.56 -21.80
CA LEU A 198 -5.90 6.90 -21.60
C LEU A 198 -4.84 7.55 -22.48
#